data_920c5430adbc6e70afd24f79fcf6c9c0
#
_entry.id   920c5430adbc6e70afd24f79fcf6c9c0
#
_cell.length_a   1.000
_cell.length_b   1.000
_cell.length_c   1.000
_cell.angle_alpha   90.00
_cell.angle_beta   90.00
_cell.angle_gamma   90.00
#
_symmetry.space_group_name_H-M   'P 1'
#
loop_
_entity.id
_entity.type
_entity.pdbx_description
1 polymer ?
#
loop_
_entity_poly.entity_id
_entity_poly.type
_entity_poly.pdbx_seq_one_letter_code
_entity_poly.pdbx_strand_id
1 'polypeptide(L)'
;HLRGMFAFAIWDDRQKRLLLGRDRLGIKPFYYVQQKNALYFGSEIKCLLAIPGFERTINLEALSDYFTFKYVPGPHTIYEGIHEIPPAHIAVWSNGTVHLRRYWELKPSGDGHQSIEYYAEGLLHHLEEAVRLHLVSEVPLGAFLSGGIDSSAIVALMSRAGQGKVKTFTIGFEAGQVGVDERPFAKAIATQYGTDHSEYLYENPQAQIEGMLPSIIQSFDEPFGDSSVIPNYMISEAARKYVTVALSGTGGDELFGGYERYRGALAAERYRKIPRALRRGILDPVIKGLPEVRSAGLWVDRLKRFAHGADLPFPQRYQSFLAAFDEQEKLELFSEDVRNALRRSGNYSTQIAMERVGPFEDPLEWMLFADMDTYLPGDELRKTDRLSMWHSLEVRVPFLDHKVVEFAATIPSKYKINGMTKKYVLVKALEGLLPQNILSRRKQGFSIPLSAWLRGPLREMVRDHLSPASLKKVGLFNVHAVEKLVREHGDHIRNHETKLWLILNLVLWHGLYMQQSTPGQGAS
;
A
#
# COMPACT_ATOMS: atom_id res chain seq x y z
N HIS A 1 -21.89 -8.10 -14.46
CA HIS A 1 -22.04 -7.05 -15.48
C HIS A 1 -21.49 -5.68 -15.04
N LEU A 2 -21.21 -5.49 -13.72
CA LEU A 2 -20.62 -4.24 -13.23
C LEU A 2 -19.16 -4.12 -13.66
N ARG A 3 -18.75 -2.95 -14.15
CA ARG A 3 -17.38 -2.57 -14.48
C ARG A 3 -17.01 -1.33 -13.65
N GLY A 4 -15.85 -1.34 -13.01
CA GLY A 4 -15.37 -0.24 -12.18
C GLY A 4 -15.37 -0.55 -10.68
N MET A 5 -15.34 0.49 -9.87
CA MET A 5 -15.16 0.49 -8.43
C MET A 5 -16.51 0.50 -7.72
N PHE A 6 -16.77 -0.41 -6.82
CA PHE A 6 -18.03 -0.45 -6.10
C PHE A 6 -17.98 -1.23 -4.79
N ALA A 7 -18.81 -0.80 -3.86
CA ALA A 7 -19.28 -1.58 -2.74
C ALA A 7 -20.80 -1.33 -2.62
N PHE A 8 -21.60 -2.38 -2.49
CA PHE A 8 -23.05 -2.24 -2.41
C PHE A 8 -23.69 -3.25 -1.46
N ALA A 9 -24.85 -2.88 -0.94
CA ALA A 9 -25.72 -3.75 -0.15
C ALA A 9 -27.13 -3.75 -0.75
N ILE A 10 -27.70 -4.94 -0.95
CA ILE A 10 -29.06 -5.11 -1.50
C ILE A 10 -29.84 -6.06 -0.59
N TRP A 11 -30.98 -5.58 -0.06
CA TRP A 11 -31.92 -6.41 0.67
C TRP A 11 -32.96 -7.04 -0.27
N ASP A 12 -33.05 -8.35 -0.25
CA ASP A 12 -34.11 -9.11 -0.95
C ASP A 12 -35.20 -9.45 0.06
N ASP A 13 -36.29 -8.68 0.03
CA ASP A 13 -37.39 -8.85 0.98
C ASP A 13 -38.18 -10.15 0.76
N ARG A 14 -38.16 -10.71 -0.44
CA ARG A 14 -38.85 -11.97 -0.75
C ARG A 14 -38.15 -13.16 -0.15
N GLN A 15 -36.84 -13.19 -0.29
CA GLN A 15 -35.99 -14.29 0.21
C GLN A 15 -35.42 -14.00 1.61
N LYS A 16 -35.71 -12.81 2.19
CA LYS A 16 -35.21 -12.36 3.50
C LYS A 16 -33.70 -12.55 3.62
N ARG A 17 -32.96 -12.09 2.61
CA ARG A 17 -31.51 -12.15 2.54
C ARG A 17 -30.89 -10.80 2.19
N LEU A 18 -29.70 -10.55 2.72
CA LEU A 18 -28.89 -9.40 2.38
C LEU A 18 -27.73 -9.85 1.47
N LEU A 19 -27.58 -9.17 0.35
CA LEU A 19 -26.47 -9.33 -0.58
C LEU A 19 -25.51 -8.16 -0.43
N LEU A 20 -24.25 -8.44 -0.10
CA LEU A 20 -23.17 -7.45 -0.04
C LEU A 20 -22.18 -7.78 -1.15
N GLY A 21 -21.73 -6.78 -1.92
CA GLY A 21 -20.78 -7.00 -3.01
C GLY A 21 -19.65 -5.99 -2.98
N ARG A 22 -18.43 -6.45 -3.22
CA ARG A 22 -17.22 -5.62 -3.33
C ARG A 22 -16.57 -5.81 -4.70
N ASP A 23 -16.00 -4.75 -5.27
CA ASP A 23 -15.36 -4.79 -6.58
C ASP A 23 -14.19 -5.78 -6.66
N ARG A 24 -13.73 -6.04 -7.89
CA ARG A 24 -12.78 -7.11 -8.21
C ARG A 24 -11.45 -6.99 -7.53
N LEU A 25 -10.96 -5.78 -7.31
CA LEU A 25 -9.64 -5.51 -6.75
C LEU A 25 -9.71 -4.90 -5.34
N GLY A 26 -10.92 -4.72 -4.80
CA GLY A 26 -11.11 -4.15 -3.48
C GLY A 26 -10.78 -2.65 -3.42
N ILE A 27 -11.03 -1.91 -4.52
CA ILE A 27 -10.78 -0.47 -4.60
C ILE A 27 -11.62 0.26 -3.57
N LYS A 28 -12.90 -0.13 -3.45
CA LYS A 28 -13.78 0.43 -2.41
C LYS A 28 -13.76 -0.43 -1.15
N PRO A 29 -13.62 0.18 0.04
CA PRO A 29 -13.61 -0.55 1.31
C PRO A 29 -15.01 -1.06 1.67
N PHE A 30 -15.07 -2.24 2.32
CA PHE A 30 -16.32 -2.80 2.81
C PHE A 30 -16.09 -3.73 3.99
N TYR A 31 -16.65 -3.39 5.14
CA TYR A 31 -16.49 -4.12 6.40
C TYR A 31 -17.82 -4.61 6.93
N TYR A 32 -17.79 -5.69 7.71
CA TYR A 32 -18.96 -6.21 8.40
C TYR A 32 -18.59 -6.80 9.76
N VAL A 33 -19.59 -6.85 10.65
CA VAL A 33 -19.54 -7.57 11.90
C VAL A 33 -20.88 -8.25 12.15
N GLN A 34 -20.84 -9.46 12.62
CA GLN A 34 -22.03 -10.20 13.05
C GLN A 34 -22.11 -10.24 14.57
N GLN A 35 -23.18 -9.70 15.13
CA GLN A 35 -23.47 -9.82 16.57
C GLN A 35 -24.84 -10.43 16.77
N LYS A 36 -24.92 -11.53 17.51
CA LYS A 36 -26.17 -12.28 17.73
C LYS A 36 -26.79 -12.64 16.37
N ASN A 37 -28.03 -12.20 16.13
CA ASN A 37 -28.78 -12.44 14.90
C ASN A 37 -28.83 -11.21 13.97
N ALA A 38 -27.93 -10.24 14.15
CA ALA A 38 -27.83 -9.05 13.33
C ALA A 38 -26.51 -8.97 12.59
N LEU A 39 -26.53 -8.51 11.35
CA LEU A 39 -25.37 -8.16 10.56
C LEU A 39 -25.30 -6.65 10.43
N TYR A 40 -24.17 -6.09 10.81
CA TYR A 40 -23.83 -4.68 10.60
C TYR A 40 -22.75 -4.58 9.54
N PHE A 41 -22.82 -3.56 8.70
CA PHE A 41 -21.85 -3.35 7.64
C PHE A 41 -21.64 -1.86 7.37
N GLY A 42 -20.50 -1.53 6.78
CA GLY A 42 -20.15 -0.15 6.44
C GLY A 42 -18.88 -0.06 5.62
N SER A 43 -18.65 1.09 5.02
CA SER A 43 -17.40 1.39 4.30
C SER A 43 -16.24 1.76 5.22
N GLU A 44 -16.51 2.09 6.48
CA GLU A 44 -15.53 2.50 7.47
C GLU A 44 -15.74 1.72 8.78
N ILE A 45 -14.62 1.31 9.40
CA ILE A 45 -14.64 0.53 10.65
C ILE A 45 -15.26 1.35 11.79
N LYS A 46 -15.01 2.68 11.83
CA LYS A 46 -15.59 3.58 12.88
C LYS A 46 -17.12 3.50 12.95
N CYS A 47 -17.79 3.23 11.83
CA CYS A 47 -19.25 3.03 11.82
C CYS A 47 -19.65 1.79 12.63
N LEU A 48 -18.84 0.72 12.56
CA LEU A 48 -19.07 -0.52 13.29
C LEU A 48 -18.68 -0.40 14.77
N LEU A 49 -17.68 0.43 15.08
CA LEU A 49 -17.30 0.75 16.47
C LEU A 49 -18.37 1.54 17.23
N ALA A 50 -19.32 2.16 16.51
CA ALA A 50 -20.46 2.87 17.10
C ALA A 50 -21.63 1.96 17.48
N ILE A 51 -21.57 0.66 17.20
CA ILE A 51 -22.61 -0.30 17.55
C ILE A 51 -22.70 -0.41 19.08
N PRO A 52 -23.90 -0.24 19.67
CA PRO A 52 -24.05 -0.36 21.12
C PRO A 52 -23.58 -1.72 21.66
N GLY A 53 -22.71 -1.70 22.65
CA GLY A 53 -22.16 -2.90 23.29
C GLY A 53 -21.08 -3.63 22.44
N PHE A 54 -20.54 -3.00 21.40
CA PHE A 54 -19.40 -3.56 20.70
C PHE A 54 -18.12 -3.38 21.57
N GLU A 55 -17.49 -4.49 21.91
CA GLU A 55 -16.24 -4.49 22.68
C GLU A 55 -15.04 -4.34 21.73
N ARG A 56 -14.22 -3.32 21.98
CA ARG A 56 -13.03 -3.04 21.17
C ARG A 56 -11.85 -3.87 21.67
N THR A 57 -11.70 -5.07 21.13
CA THR A 57 -10.59 -5.97 21.44
C THR A 57 -9.61 -6.01 20.26
N ILE A 58 -8.30 -5.94 20.55
CA ILE A 58 -7.27 -6.00 19.51
C ILE A 58 -7.09 -7.44 19.05
N ASN A 59 -7.17 -7.67 17.74
CA ASN A 59 -6.76 -8.91 17.11
C ASN A 59 -5.22 -8.97 17.08
N LEU A 60 -4.64 -9.84 17.90
CA LEU A 60 -3.18 -9.92 18.05
C LEU A 60 -2.48 -10.50 16.81
N GLU A 61 -3.15 -11.35 16.03
CA GLU A 61 -2.61 -11.84 14.75
C GLU A 61 -2.55 -10.69 13.73
N ALA A 62 -3.60 -9.91 13.63
CA ALA A 62 -3.63 -8.70 12.80
C ALA A 62 -2.59 -7.66 13.25
N LEU A 63 -2.37 -7.53 14.56
CA LEU A 63 -1.30 -6.70 15.12
C LEU A 63 0.08 -7.19 14.68
N SER A 64 0.33 -8.50 14.73
CA SER A 64 1.59 -9.09 14.24
C SER A 64 1.79 -8.84 12.75
N ASP A 65 0.73 -8.99 11.95
CA ASP A 65 0.74 -8.73 10.51
C ASP A 65 1.00 -7.25 10.19
N TYR A 66 0.43 -6.33 10.96
CA TYR A 66 0.72 -4.90 10.82
C TYR A 66 2.22 -4.60 10.93
N PHE A 67 2.93 -5.20 11.88
CA PHE A 67 4.37 -5.02 12.03
C PHE A 67 5.19 -5.67 10.92
N THR A 68 4.64 -6.66 10.24
CA THR A 68 5.28 -7.24 9.06
C THR A 68 5.01 -6.40 7.81
N PHE A 69 3.75 -6.15 7.47
CA PHE A 69 3.34 -5.56 6.20
C PHE A 69 3.20 -4.03 6.23
N LYS A 70 3.16 -3.41 7.41
CA LYS A 70 2.84 -1.98 7.65
C LYS A 70 1.35 -1.64 7.57
N TYR A 71 0.51 -2.61 7.29
CA TYR A 71 -0.95 -2.56 7.27
C TYR A 71 -1.52 -3.88 7.78
N VAL A 72 -2.80 -3.93 8.07
CA VAL A 72 -3.51 -5.17 8.39
C VAL A 72 -4.06 -5.79 7.11
N PRO A 73 -3.57 -6.98 6.68
CA PRO A 73 -4.10 -7.64 5.49
C PRO A 73 -5.53 -8.16 5.70
N GLY A 74 -6.42 -7.90 4.74
CA GLY A 74 -7.75 -8.49 4.74
C GLY A 74 -7.71 -10.04 4.65
N PRO A 75 -8.75 -10.72 5.14
CA PRO A 75 -10.03 -10.22 5.62
C PRO A 75 -10.05 -9.76 7.09
N HIS A 76 -8.92 -9.85 7.80
CA HIS A 76 -8.83 -9.39 9.18
C HIS A 76 -8.80 -7.86 9.25
N THR A 77 -9.21 -7.35 10.41
CA THR A 77 -8.98 -5.98 10.83
C THR A 77 -8.23 -6.01 12.16
N ILE A 78 -7.77 -4.85 12.61
CA ILE A 78 -7.13 -4.74 13.93
C ILE A 78 -8.09 -5.08 15.09
N TYR A 79 -9.39 -5.12 14.84
CA TYR A 79 -10.43 -5.42 15.84
C TYR A 79 -10.93 -6.85 15.70
N GLU A 80 -11.01 -7.57 16.82
CA GLU A 80 -11.68 -8.87 16.87
C GLU A 80 -13.13 -8.76 16.40
N GLY A 81 -13.55 -9.71 15.57
CA GLY A 81 -14.94 -9.84 15.09
C GLY A 81 -15.34 -8.90 13.96
N ILE A 82 -14.55 -7.87 13.64
CA ILE A 82 -14.77 -7.05 12.43
C ILE A 82 -13.97 -7.65 11.28
N HIS A 83 -14.66 -7.89 10.16
CA HIS A 83 -14.07 -8.49 8.97
C HIS A 83 -14.22 -7.57 7.76
N GLU A 84 -13.21 -7.58 6.90
CA GLU A 84 -13.28 -6.98 5.57
C GLU A 84 -13.86 -7.99 4.57
N ILE A 85 -14.80 -7.57 3.72
CA ILE A 85 -15.22 -8.39 2.57
C ILE A 85 -14.04 -8.45 1.59
N PRO A 86 -13.51 -9.64 1.25
CA PRO A 86 -12.37 -9.72 0.35
C PRO A 86 -12.67 -9.17 -1.05
N PRO A 87 -11.66 -8.69 -1.81
CA PRO A 87 -11.80 -8.32 -3.20
C PRO A 87 -12.49 -9.41 -4.03
N ALA A 88 -13.32 -9.03 -5.01
CA ALA A 88 -14.05 -9.95 -5.89
C ALA A 88 -15.02 -10.90 -5.17
N HIS A 89 -15.52 -10.54 -3.99
CA HIS A 89 -16.47 -11.38 -3.25
C HIS A 89 -17.86 -10.76 -3.16
N ILE A 90 -18.82 -11.67 -3.08
CA ILE A 90 -20.20 -11.42 -2.65
C ILE A 90 -20.37 -12.13 -1.31
N ALA A 91 -20.90 -11.43 -0.32
CA ALA A 91 -21.37 -11.99 0.93
C ALA A 91 -22.90 -12.06 0.91
N VAL A 92 -23.47 -13.23 1.20
CA VAL A 92 -24.90 -13.43 1.37
C VAL A 92 -25.18 -13.73 2.82
N TRP A 93 -25.92 -12.85 3.47
CA TRP A 93 -26.41 -13.10 4.83
C TRP A 93 -27.86 -13.57 4.78
N SER A 94 -28.10 -14.73 5.35
CA SER A 94 -29.45 -15.32 5.50
C SER A 94 -29.47 -16.23 6.71
N ASN A 95 -30.60 -16.31 7.40
CA ASN A 95 -30.77 -17.18 8.58
C ASN A 95 -29.67 -17.03 9.65
N GLY A 96 -29.18 -15.80 9.85
CA GLY A 96 -28.13 -15.51 10.84
C GLY A 96 -26.71 -15.93 10.45
N THR A 97 -26.44 -16.29 9.19
CA THR A 97 -25.13 -16.75 8.72
C THR A 97 -24.69 -15.97 7.49
N VAL A 98 -23.39 -15.62 7.45
CA VAL A 98 -22.74 -14.99 6.28
C VAL A 98 -22.03 -16.05 5.46
N HIS A 99 -22.34 -16.10 4.17
CA HIS A 99 -21.68 -16.97 3.19
C HIS A 99 -20.93 -16.12 2.18
N LEU A 100 -19.60 -16.25 2.13
CA LEU A 100 -18.73 -15.58 1.16
C LEU A 100 -18.60 -16.42 -0.10
N ARG A 101 -18.70 -15.77 -1.27
CA ARG A 101 -18.46 -16.39 -2.58
C ARG A 101 -17.65 -15.47 -3.47
N ARG A 102 -16.51 -15.95 -3.96
CA ARG A 102 -15.71 -15.27 -4.98
C ARG A 102 -16.46 -15.31 -6.32
N TYR A 103 -16.64 -14.15 -6.98
CA TYR A 103 -17.33 -14.06 -8.26
C TYR A 103 -16.39 -13.80 -9.44
N TRP A 104 -15.14 -13.40 -9.16
CA TRP A 104 -14.11 -13.17 -10.15
C TRP A 104 -12.75 -13.60 -9.61
N GLU A 105 -11.93 -14.15 -10.50
CA GLU A 105 -10.58 -14.60 -10.21
C GLU A 105 -9.69 -14.25 -11.38
N LEU A 106 -8.55 -13.60 -11.11
CA LEU A 106 -7.54 -13.36 -12.10
C LEU A 106 -6.70 -14.64 -12.30
N LYS A 107 -6.56 -15.07 -13.54
CA LYS A 107 -5.75 -16.24 -13.90
C LYS A 107 -4.73 -15.86 -14.95
N PRO A 108 -3.47 -16.34 -14.85
CA PRO A 108 -2.55 -16.28 -15.96
C PRO A 108 -3.17 -17.00 -17.16
N SER A 109 -3.19 -16.35 -18.32
CA SER A 109 -3.89 -16.91 -19.48
C SER A 109 -3.11 -16.77 -20.79
N GLY A 110 -1.86 -16.29 -20.74
CA GLY A 110 -1.05 -16.10 -21.95
C GLY A 110 -0.30 -17.36 -22.36
N ASP A 111 -0.32 -17.68 -23.67
CA ASP A 111 0.50 -18.73 -24.28
C ASP A 111 1.96 -18.28 -24.51
N GLY A 112 2.25 -16.98 -24.34
CA GLY A 112 3.59 -16.40 -24.46
C GLY A 112 4.16 -16.34 -25.89
N HIS A 113 3.38 -16.63 -26.90
CA HIS A 113 3.84 -16.73 -28.29
C HIS A 113 3.78 -15.42 -29.11
N GLN A 114 3.04 -14.43 -28.61
CA GLN A 114 2.89 -13.15 -29.30
C GLN A 114 4.13 -12.24 -29.12
N SER A 115 4.29 -11.29 -30.07
CA SER A 115 5.39 -10.31 -30.03
C SER A 115 5.16 -9.23 -28.97
N ILE A 116 6.22 -8.48 -28.65
CA ILE A 116 6.12 -7.34 -27.71
C ILE A 116 5.22 -6.24 -28.27
N GLU A 117 5.23 -6.06 -29.60
CA GLU A 117 4.41 -5.05 -30.29
C GLU A 117 2.92 -5.39 -30.14
N TYR A 118 2.53 -6.65 -30.31
CA TYR A 118 1.15 -7.10 -30.08
C TYR A 118 0.68 -6.76 -28.67
N TYR A 119 1.51 -7.06 -27.66
CA TYR A 119 1.14 -6.76 -26.27
C TYR A 119 1.16 -5.26 -25.98
N ALA A 120 2.07 -4.50 -26.58
CA ALA A 120 2.13 -3.04 -26.39
C ALA A 120 0.91 -2.34 -27.01
N GLU A 121 0.51 -2.71 -28.22
CA GLU A 121 -0.68 -2.18 -28.91
C GLU A 121 -1.97 -2.56 -28.16
N GLY A 122 -2.11 -3.82 -27.77
CA GLY A 122 -3.25 -4.30 -27.00
C GLY A 122 -3.37 -3.60 -25.64
N LEU A 123 -2.25 -3.40 -24.94
CA LEU A 123 -2.22 -2.68 -23.68
C LEU A 123 -2.66 -1.23 -23.85
N LEU A 124 -2.12 -0.54 -24.87
CA LEU A 124 -2.49 0.85 -25.14
C LEU A 124 -3.98 0.97 -25.46
N HIS A 125 -4.53 0.07 -26.28
CA HIS A 125 -5.96 0.02 -26.60
C HIS A 125 -6.84 -0.13 -25.35
N HIS A 126 -6.51 -1.09 -24.47
CA HIS A 126 -7.27 -1.29 -23.24
C HIS A 126 -7.14 -0.10 -22.26
N LEU A 127 -5.96 0.53 -22.16
CA LEU A 127 -5.76 1.73 -21.34
C LEU A 127 -6.54 2.94 -21.88
N GLU A 128 -6.56 3.14 -23.21
CA GLU A 128 -7.35 4.21 -23.84
C GLU A 128 -8.85 4.04 -23.55
N GLU A 129 -9.37 2.82 -23.66
CA GLU A 129 -10.76 2.51 -23.31
C GLU A 129 -11.01 2.76 -21.83
N ALA A 130 -10.14 2.26 -20.96
CA ALA A 130 -10.27 2.44 -19.51
C ALA A 130 -10.28 3.92 -19.12
N VAL A 131 -9.31 4.72 -19.62
CA VAL A 131 -9.28 6.16 -19.37
C VAL A 131 -10.56 6.84 -19.85
N ARG A 132 -11.02 6.55 -21.07
CA ARG A 132 -12.27 7.11 -21.61
C ARG A 132 -13.48 6.84 -20.72
N LEU A 133 -13.60 5.61 -20.20
CA LEU A 133 -14.68 5.24 -19.28
C LEU A 133 -14.57 5.95 -17.92
N HIS A 134 -13.35 6.13 -17.42
CA HIS A 134 -13.12 6.84 -16.17
C HIS A 134 -13.26 8.35 -16.27
N LEU A 135 -13.32 8.92 -17.50
CA LEU A 135 -13.60 10.34 -17.74
C LEU A 135 -15.08 10.70 -17.67
N VAL A 136 -15.98 9.72 -17.66
CA VAL A 136 -17.43 9.96 -17.54
C VAL A 136 -17.70 10.56 -16.15
N SER A 137 -18.06 11.85 -16.11
CA SER A 137 -18.28 12.59 -14.88
C SER A 137 -19.17 13.81 -15.14
N GLU A 138 -20.05 14.11 -14.19
CA GLU A 138 -20.88 15.33 -14.16
C GLU A 138 -20.23 16.44 -13.32
N VAL A 139 -19.09 16.16 -12.70
CA VAL A 139 -18.34 17.09 -11.84
C VAL A 139 -16.93 17.34 -12.39
N PRO A 140 -16.27 18.45 -12.01
CA PRO A 140 -14.90 18.73 -12.45
C PRO A 140 -13.95 17.58 -12.09
N LEU A 141 -13.14 17.18 -13.06
CA LEU A 141 -12.15 16.13 -12.90
C LEU A 141 -10.74 16.60 -13.31
N GLY A 142 -9.72 15.92 -12.77
CA GLY A 142 -8.31 16.15 -13.06
C GLY A 142 -7.49 14.89 -12.90
N ALA A 143 -6.17 15.03 -12.77
CA ALA A 143 -5.25 13.91 -12.55
C ALA A 143 -4.09 14.28 -11.62
N PHE A 144 -3.62 13.31 -10.85
CA PHE A 144 -2.34 13.40 -10.17
C PHE A 144 -1.20 13.20 -11.17
N LEU A 145 -0.19 14.07 -11.12
CA LEU A 145 0.92 14.04 -12.07
C LEU A 145 2.26 14.14 -11.32
N SER A 146 2.97 13.02 -11.18
CA SER A 146 4.32 12.98 -10.58
C SER A 146 5.44 13.04 -11.63
N GLY A 147 5.11 13.05 -12.92
CA GLY A 147 6.09 12.87 -13.98
C GLY A 147 6.73 11.47 -14.02
N GLY A 148 6.18 10.50 -13.30
CA GLY A 148 6.45 9.08 -13.48
C GLY A 148 5.70 8.53 -14.69
N ILE A 149 6.13 7.37 -15.22
CA ILE A 149 5.55 6.79 -16.44
C ILE A 149 4.03 6.56 -16.32
N ASP A 150 3.55 6.09 -15.16
CA ASP A 150 2.14 5.74 -14.98
C ASP A 150 1.24 6.98 -14.97
N SER A 151 1.55 7.97 -14.13
CA SER A 151 0.80 9.23 -14.07
C SER A 151 0.86 10.00 -15.38
N SER A 152 2.01 9.97 -16.05
CA SER A 152 2.20 10.61 -17.36
C SER A 152 1.39 9.90 -18.45
N ALA A 153 1.28 8.57 -18.42
CA ALA A 153 0.43 7.81 -19.33
C ALA A 153 -1.04 8.22 -19.18
N ILE A 154 -1.55 8.30 -17.94
CA ILE A 154 -2.92 8.72 -17.67
C ILE A 154 -3.17 10.12 -18.23
N VAL A 155 -2.31 11.10 -17.93
CA VAL A 155 -2.45 12.49 -18.42
C VAL A 155 -2.38 12.56 -19.95
N ALA A 156 -1.48 11.81 -20.59
CA ALA A 156 -1.37 11.74 -22.04
C ALA A 156 -2.67 11.21 -22.69
N LEU A 157 -3.22 10.13 -22.14
CA LEU A 157 -4.45 9.51 -22.64
C LEU A 157 -5.69 10.38 -22.37
N MET A 158 -5.77 11.04 -21.24
CA MET A 158 -6.84 12.03 -20.94
C MET A 158 -6.82 13.17 -21.95
N SER A 159 -5.62 13.72 -22.24
CA SER A 159 -5.46 14.82 -23.20
C SER A 159 -5.85 14.41 -24.63
N ARG A 160 -5.56 13.16 -25.03
CA ARG A 160 -5.99 12.60 -26.34
C ARG A 160 -7.50 12.35 -26.42
N ALA A 161 -8.15 12.08 -25.31
CA ALA A 161 -9.60 11.86 -25.27
C ALA A 161 -10.42 13.13 -25.56
N GLY A 162 -9.80 14.32 -25.60
CA GLY A 162 -10.36 15.54 -26.15
C GLY A 162 -11.45 16.22 -25.33
N GLN A 163 -11.54 15.97 -24.02
CA GLN A 163 -12.54 16.59 -23.13
C GLN A 163 -12.13 17.95 -22.55
N GLY A 164 -11.38 18.76 -23.30
CA GLY A 164 -10.90 20.06 -22.86
C GLY A 164 -9.53 20.02 -22.15
N LYS A 165 -9.17 21.11 -21.47
CA LYS A 165 -7.87 21.25 -20.81
C LYS A 165 -7.85 20.43 -19.51
N VAL A 166 -6.98 19.44 -19.43
CA VAL A 166 -6.85 18.55 -18.25
C VAL A 166 -6.26 19.34 -17.08
N LYS A 167 -6.90 19.30 -15.92
CA LYS A 167 -6.31 19.82 -14.68
C LYS A 167 -5.36 18.78 -14.09
N THR A 168 -4.14 19.20 -13.76
CA THR A 168 -3.12 18.29 -13.20
C THR A 168 -2.53 18.85 -11.92
N PHE A 169 -2.22 17.96 -10.97
CA PHE A 169 -1.75 18.34 -9.65
C PHE A 169 -0.48 17.60 -9.29
N THR A 170 0.50 18.32 -8.76
CA THR A 170 1.72 17.75 -8.17
C THR A 170 2.05 18.45 -6.86
N ILE A 171 2.72 17.73 -5.97
CA ILE A 171 3.29 18.31 -4.76
C ILE A 171 4.80 18.18 -4.76
N GLY A 172 5.47 19.06 -4.07
CA GLY A 172 6.90 19.01 -3.79
C GLY A 172 7.18 19.44 -2.35
N PHE A 173 8.34 19.09 -1.89
CA PHE A 173 8.88 19.53 -0.61
C PHE A 173 10.06 20.46 -0.87
N GLU A 174 10.38 21.32 0.10
CA GLU A 174 11.47 22.27 -0.01
C GLU A 174 12.81 21.58 -0.34
N ALA A 175 13.61 22.21 -1.19
CA ALA A 175 14.86 21.65 -1.71
C ALA A 175 15.82 21.23 -0.59
N GLY A 176 16.34 20.00 -0.68
CA GLY A 176 17.30 19.42 0.28
C GLY A 176 16.67 18.58 1.41
N GLN A 177 15.34 18.55 1.54
CA GLN A 177 14.67 17.74 2.58
C GLN A 177 14.24 16.35 2.10
N VAL A 178 14.00 16.16 0.80
CA VAL A 178 13.52 14.90 0.20
C VAL A 178 14.35 14.59 -1.04
N GLY A 179 14.37 13.33 -1.44
CA GLY A 179 14.99 12.85 -2.67
C GLY A 179 14.73 13.70 -3.92
N VAL A 180 14.81 13.18 -5.12
CA VAL A 180 14.65 13.99 -6.34
C VAL A 180 13.28 14.66 -6.39
N ASP A 181 13.26 15.97 -6.54
CA ASP A 181 12.04 16.77 -6.78
C ASP A 181 11.37 16.30 -8.09
N GLU A 182 10.13 15.88 -7.99
CA GLU A 182 9.36 15.36 -9.14
C GLU A 182 8.71 16.47 -9.99
N ARG A 183 8.59 17.70 -9.46
CA ARG A 183 7.93 18.82 -10.14
C ARG A 183 8.49 19.15 -11.54
N PRO A 184 9.82 19.14 -11.78
CA PRO A 184 10.34 19.40 -13.12
C PRO A 184 9.86 18.39 -14.17
N PHE A 185 9.70 17.12 -13.78
CA PHE A 185 9.19 16.06 -14.67
C PHE A 185 7.68 16.18 -14.88
N ALA A 186 6.93 16.49 -13.84
CA ALA A 186 5.49 16.77 -13.94
C ALA A 186 5.24 17.97 -14.86
N LYS A 187 6.00 19.06 -14.68
CA LYS A 187 5.92 20.26 -15.51
C LYS A 187 6.25 20.01 -16.98
N ALA A 188 7.23 19.14 -17.27
CA ALA A 188 7.56 18.77 -18.65
C ALA A 188 6.37 18.09 -19.35
N ILE A 189 5.69 17.13 -18.68
CA ILE A 189 4.49 16.48 -19.20
C ILE A 189 3.32 17.49 -19.30
N ALA A 190 3.13 18.30 -18.29
CA ALA A 190 2.08 19.33 -18.30
C ALA A 190 2.24 20.31 -19.48
N THR A 191 3.47 20.70 -19.78
CA THR A 191 3.79 21.57 -20.92
C THR A 191 3.54 20.85 -22.24
N GLN A 192 3.98 19.59 -22.39
CA GLN A 192 3.78 18.81 -23.62
C GLN A 192 2.30 18.65 -23.97
N TYR A 193 1.46 18.41 -22.97
CA TYR A 193 0.04 18.14 -23.16
C TYR A 193 -0.85 19.38 -22.92
N GLY A 194 -0.26 20.55 -22.64
CA GLY A 194 -0.98 21.80 -22.45
C GLY A 194 -1.97 21.78 -21.28
N THR A 195 -1.67 21.05 -20.21
CA THR A 195 -2.58 20.91 -19.07
C THR A 195 -2.65 22.20 -18.23
N ASP A 196 -3.73 22.35 -17.47
CA ASP A 196 -3.85 23.35 -16.40
C ASP A 196 -3.19 22.78 -15.14
N HIS A 197 -1.89 23.06 -14.98
CA HIS A 197 -1.01 22.42 -14.01
C HIS A 197 -0.84 23.24 -12.75
N SER A 198 -1.12 22.64 -11.60
CA SER A 198 -0.93 23.23 -10.27
C SER A 198 0.18 22.51 -9.52
N GLU A 199 1.18 23.25 -9.06
CA GLU A 199 2.27 22.77 -8.21
C GLU A 199 2.08 23.31 -6.79
N TYR A 200 2.17 22.42 -5.80
CA TYR A 200 2.09 22.77 -4.39
C TYR A 200 3.42 22.46 -3.70
N LEU A 201 4.06 23.51 -3.20
CA LEU A 201 5.28 23.37 -2.40
C LEU A 201 4.91 23.44 -0.92
N TYR A 202 5.29 22.40 -0.19
CA TYR A 202 5.12 22.38 1.26
C TYR A 202 6.42 22.86 1.92
N GLU A 203 6.33 24.07 2.49
CA GLU A 203 7.37 24.72 3.28
C GLU A 203 7.13 24.36 4.76
N ASN A 204 8.22 24.14 5.51
CA ASN A 204 8.17 23.84 6.95
C ASN A 204 7.17 22.72 7.34
N PRO A 205 7.41 21.47 6.94
CA PRO A 205 6.45 20.38 7.09
C PRO A 205 6.15 19.98 8.55
N GLN A 206 6.94 20.42 9.53
CA GLN A 206 6.84 19.98 10.92
C GLN A 206 5.48 20.26 11.56
N ALA A 207 5.12 21.53 11.71
CA ALA A 207 3.87 21.91 12.36
C ALA A 207 2.63 21.41 11.59
N GLN A 208 2.77 21.33 10.25
CA GLN A 208 1.71 20.80 9.39
C GLN A 208 1.50 19.30 9.59
N ILE A 209 2.59 18.52 9.72
CA ILE A 209 2.51 17.06 9.93
C ILE A 209 1.91 16.73 11.28
N GLU A 210 2.35 17.40 12.34
CA GLU A 210 1.77 17.22 13.69
C GLU A 210 0.27 17.50 13.70
N GLY A 211 -0.17 18.55 12.99
CA GLY A 211 -1.59 18.90 12.88
C GLY A 211 -2.42 17.90 12.04
N MET A 212 -1.84 17.29 11.00
CA MET A 212 -2.58 16.38 10.11
C MET A 212 -2.56 14.92 10.55
N LEU A 213 -1.58 14.48 11.35
CA LEU A 213 -1.47 13.07 11.77
C LEU A 213 -2.73 12.52 12.44
N PRO A 214 -3.41 13.23 13.37
CA PRO A 214 -4.67 12.75 13.93
C PRO A 214 -5.74 12.49 12.87
N SER A 215 -5.88 13.38 11.89
CA SER A 215 -6.83 13.22 10.77
C SER A 215 -6.45 12.05 9.86
N ILE A 216 -5.16 11.86 9.58
CA ILE A 216 -4.66 10.72 8.82
C ILE A 216 -5.02 9.41 9.55
N ILE A 217 -4.73 9.31 10.84
CA ILE A 217 -5.05 8.11 11.63
C ILE A 217 -6.56 7.86 11.68
N GLN A 218 -7.36 8.90 11.86
CA GLN A 218 -8.82 8.82 11.85
C GLN A 218 -9.39 8.40 10.49
N SER A 219 -8.68 8.67 9.38
CA SER A 219 -9.14 8.26 8.06
C SER A 219 -9.06 6.76 7.83
N PHE A 220 -8.16 6.05 8.54
CA PHE A 220 -7.96 4.60 8.38
C PHE A 220 -8.75 3.75 9.38
N ASP A 221 -9.12 4.28 10.55
CA ASP A 221 -9.78 3.58 11.66
C ASP A 221 -8.93 2.49 12.33
N GLU A 222 -7.86 2.05 11.71
CA GLU A 222 -6.90 1.06 12.18
C GLU A 222 -5.45 1.55 11.94
N PRO A 223 -4.43 0.94 12.58
CA PRO A 223 -3.06 1.39 12.39
C PRO A 223 -2.62 1.16 10.93
N PHE A 224 -2.00 2.20 10.36
CA PHE A 224 -1.50 2.18 8.99
C PHE A 224 -0.12 2.84 8.93
N GLY A 225 0.90 2.11 8.49
CA GLY A 225 2.31 2.50 8.68
C GLY A 225 3.08 2.83 7.41
N ASP A 226 2.43 2.99 6.26
CA ASP A 226 3.12 3.52 5.07
C ASP A 226 3.26 5.04 5.19
N SER A 227 4.49 5.54 5.18
CA SER A 227 4.77 6.98 5.34
C SER A 227 4.31 7.84 4.15
N SER A 228 4.00 7.23 3.00
CA SER A 228 3.43 7.94 1.86
C SER A 228 1.98 8.42 2.07
N VAL A 229 1.36 8.09 3.21
CA VAL A 229 0.08 8.67 3.63
C VAL A 229 0.15 10.20 3.71
N ILE A 230 1.29 10.75 4.15
CA ILE A 230 1.47 12.20 4.28
C ILE A 230 1.35 12.91 2.93
N PRO A 231 2.17 12.59 1.91
CA PRO A 231 2.04 13.24 0.62
C PRO A 231 0.70 12.91 -0.09
N ASN A 232 0.11 11.73 0.14
CA ASN A 232 -1.21 11.41 -0.41
C ASN A 232 -2.33 12.25 0.23
N TYR A 233 -2.29 12.49 1.52
CA TYR A 233 -3.19 13.40 2.22
C TYR A 233 -3.09 14.82 1.63
N MET A 234 -1.87 15.33 1.54
CA MET A 234 -1.57 16.68 1.07
C MET A 234 -2.04 16.91 -0.39
N ILE A 235 -1.74 15.98 -1.30
CA ILE A 235 -2.15 16.14 -2.70
C ILE A 235 -3.68 16.04 -2.86
N SER A 236 -4.32 15.20 -2.05
CA SER A 236 -5.79 15.07 -2.05
C SER A 236 -6.47 16.35 -1.57
N GLU A 237 -5.96 16.93 -0.48
CA GLU A 237 -6.43 18.23 0.03
C GLU A 237 -6.25 19.35 -1.01
N ALA A 238 -5.09 19.41 -1.64
CA ALA A 238 -4.79 20.41 -2.65
C ALA A 238 -5.67 20.28 -3.90
N ALA A 239 -5.81 19.08 -4.44
CA ALA A 239 -6.61 18.81 -5.64
C ALA A 239 -8.10 19.06 -5.41
N ARG A 240 -8.62 18.75 -4.21
CA ARG A 240 -10.04 18.94 -3.88
C ARG A 240 -10.52 20.38 -4.00
N LYS A 241 -9.63 21.34 -3.91
CA LYS A 241 -9.95 22.77 -4.11
C LYS A 241 -10.43 23.09 -5.53
N TYR A 242 -10.12 22.22 -6.51
CA TYR A 242 -10.36 22.47 -7.93
C TYR A 242 -11.20 21.39 -8.61
N VAL A 243 -11.17 20.17 -8.08
CA VAL A 243 -11.84 19.01 -8.69
C VAL A 243 -12.50 18.14 -7.63
N THR A 244 -13.51 17.38 -8.04
CA THR A 244 -14.19 16.40 -7.19
C THR A 244 -13.76 14.97 -7.54
N VAL A 245 -13.20 14.78 -8.74
CA VAL A 245 -12.67 13.50 -9.23
C VAL A 245 -11.23 13.72 -9.71
N ALA A 246 -10.33 12.79 -9.39
CA ALA A 246 -8.97 12.76 -9.92
C ALA A 246 -8.62 11.37 -10.44
N LEU A 247 -7.91 11.29 -11.58
CA LEU A 247 -7.35 10.04 -12.07
C LEU A 247 -5.93 9.85 -11.53
N SER A 248 -5.58 8.61 -11.20
CA SER A 248 -4.26 8.22 -10.69
C SER A 248 -3.64 7.11 -11.55
N GLY A 249 -2.31 7.08 -11.59
CA GLY A 249 -1.52 6.01 -12.20
C GLY A 249 -1.35 4.76 -11.31
N THR A 250 -2.05 4.65 -10.19
CA THR A 250 -1.97 3.49 -9.28
C THR A 250 -2.32 2.19 -9.99
N GLY A 251 -1.57 1.12 -9.70
CA GLY A 251 -1.73 -0.20 -10.32
C GLY A 251 -0.68 -0.52 -11.39
N GLY A 252 -0.05 0.50 -11.98
CA GLY A 252 0.94 0.27 -13.04
C GLY A 252 2.20 -0.47 -12.57
N ASP A 253 2.56 -0.37 -11.31
CA ASP A 253 3.71 -1.08 -10.73
C ASP A 253 3.40 -2.55 -10.48
N GLU A 254 2.24 -2.84 -9.95
CA GLU A 254 1.75 -4.18 -9.63
C GLU A 254 1.50 -5.00 -10.88
N LEU A 255 0.97 -4.38 -11.93
CA LEU A 255 0.66 -5.08 -13.19
C LEU A 255 1.91 -5.37 -14.02
N PHE A 256 2.90 -4.46 -14.02
CA PHE A 256 4.02 -4.50 -14.97
C PHE A 256 5.40 -4.61 -14.32
N GLY A 257 5.47 -4.94 -13.03
CA GLY A 257 6.74 -5.21 -12.35
C GLY A 257 7.60 -3.97 -12.10
N GLY A 258 6.99 -2.87 -11.63
CA GLY A 258 7.67 -1.59 -11.44
C GLY A 258 8.54 -1.50 -10.17
N TYR A 259 8.31 -2.32 -9.15
CA TYR A 259 9.04 -2.25 -7.88
C TYR A 259 10.43 -2.87 -7.95
N GLU A 260 11.40 -2.26 -7.24
CA GLU A 260 12.76 -2.80 -7.14
C GLU A 260 12.82 -4.15 -6.42
N ARG A 261 11.86 -4.44 -5.53
CA ARG A 261 11.77 -5.71 -4.81
C ARG A 261 11.59 -6.91 -5.74
N TYR A 262 10.90 -6.76 -6.86
CA TYR A 262 10.77 -7.84 -7.86
C TYR A 262 12.12 -8.20 -8.47
N ARG A 263 12.92 -7.19 -8.87
CA ARG A 263 14.26 -7.42 -9.39
C ARG A 263 15.19 -8.01 -8.32
N GLY A 264 15.06 -7.54 -7.07
CA GLY A 264 15.79 -8.10 -5.94
C GLY A 264 15.49 -9.59 -5.76
N ALA A 265 14.20 -9.98 -5.80
CA ALA A 265 13.79 -11.37 -5.66
C ALA A 265 14.26 -12.25 -6.84
N LEU A 266 14.17 -11.76 -8.08
CA LEU A 266 14.72 -12.45 -9.26
C LEU A 266 16.25 -12.58 -9.21
N ALA A 267 16.95 -11.57 -8.69
CA ALA A 267 18.39 -11.65 -8.46
C ALA A 267 18.76 -12.70 -7.41
N ALA A 268 17.94 -12.83 -6.35
CA ALA A 268 18.11 -13.85 -5.32
C ALA A 268 17.94 -15.27 -5.87
N GLU A 269 17.03 -15.48 -6.84
CA GLU A 269 16.94 -16.77 -7.55
C GLU A 269 18.23 -17.13 -8.27
N ARG A 270 18.85 -16.15 -8.96
CA ARG A 270 20.15 -16.37 -9.63
C ARG A 270 21.29 -16.59 -8.61
N TYR A 271 21.28 -15.85 -7.50
CA TYR A 271 22.26 -16.00 -6.43
C TYR A 271 22.21 -17.40 -5.81
N ARG A 272 21.05 -18.00 -5.64
CA ARG A 272 20.86 -19.38 -5.13
C ARG A 272 21.47 -20.46 -6.03
N LYS A 273 21.67 -20.21 -7.33
CA LYS A 273 22.35 -21.14 -8.23
C LYS A 273 23.85 -21.25 -7.94
N ILE A 274 24.44 -20.29 -7.18
CA ILE A 274 25.81 -20.38 -6.70
C ILE A 274 25.88 -21.48 -5.61
N PRO A 275 26.88 -22.38 -5.62
CA PRO A 275 27.03 -23.42 -4.62
C PRO A 275 26.99 -22.88 -3.18
N ARG A 276 26.23 -23.55 -2.31
CA ARG A 276 25.96 -23.10 -0.92
C ARG A 276 27.24 -22.90 -0.11
N ALA A 277 28.26 -23.75 -0.34
CA ALA A 277 29.57 -23.63 0.31
C ALA A 277 30.24 -22.28 0.00
N LEU A 278 30.21 -21.84 -1.27
CA LEU A 278 30.81 -20.58 -1.69
C LEU A 278 30.02 -19.37 -1.14
N ARG A 279 28.69 -19.46 -1.16
CA ARG A 279 27.85 -18.40 -0.62
C ARG A 279 28.10 -18.19 0.88
N ARG A 280 27.93 -19.26 1.68
CA ARG A 280 28.07 -19.20 3.14
C ARG A 280 29.50 -19.02 3.62
N GLY A 281 30.47 -19.57 2.87
CA GLY A 281 31.87 -19.49 3.25
C GLY A 281 32.54 -18.16 2.92
N ILE A 282 32.12 -17.49 1.87
CA ILE A 282 32.82 -16.29 1.37
C ILE A 282 31.85 -15.11 1.23
N LEU A 283 30.74 -15.25 0.45
CA LEU A 283 29.93 -14.10 0.07
C LEU A 283 29.11 -13.52 1.23
N ASP A 284 28.44 -14.37 2.01
CA ASP A 284 27.62 -13.92 3.14
C ASP A 284 28.46 -13.26 4.26
N PRO A 285 29.65 -13.81 4.68
CA PRO A 285 30.52 -13.13 5.63
C PRO A 285 30.99 -11.76 5.15
N VAL A 286 31.36 -11.64 3.86
CA VAL A 286 31.79 -10.37 3.27
C VAL A 286 30.63 -9.36 3.29
N ILE A 287 29.43 -9.76 2.87
CA ILE A 287 28.25 -8.89 2.86
C ILE A 287 27.89 -8.43 4.29
N LYS A 288 27.89 -9.36 5.25
CA LYS A 288 27.58 -9.05 6.66
C LYS A 288 28.61 -8.14 7.30
N GLY A 289 29.89 -8.27 6.90
CA GLY A 289 31.02 -7.46 7.39
C GLY A 289 31.08 -6.04 6.80
N LEU A 290 30.26 -5.71 5.79
CA LEU A 290 30.23 -4.36 5.22
C LEU A 290 29.80 -3.32 6.27
N PRO A 291 30.60 -2.24 6.48
CA PRO A 291 30.25 -1.21 7.45
C PRO A 291 29.03 -0.41 7.01
N GLU A 292 28.15 -0.09 7.95
CA GLU A 292 27.02 0.81 7.75
C GLU A 292 27.51 2.27 7.77
N VAL A 293 28.18 2.70 6.68
CA VAL A 293 28.76 4.05 6.59
C VAL A 293 27.67 5.04 6.17
N ARG A 294 27.66 6.23 6.78
CA ARG A 294 26.68 7.31 6.57
C ARG A 294 26.36 7.64 5.10
N SER A 295 27.34 7.51 4.20
CA SER A 295 27.18 7.81 2.76
C SER A 295 26.74 6.62 1.90
N ALA A 296 26.88 5.38 2.40
CA ALA A 296 26.56 4.14 1.68
C ALA A 296 25.35 3.39 2.25
N GLY A 297 24.66 3.95 3.26
CA GLY A 297 23.74 3.25 4.15
C GLY A 297 22.62 2.43 3.47
N LEU A 298 21.89 3.00 2.54
CA LEU A 298 20.70 2.35 1.97
C LEU A 298 21.01 1.12 1.11
N TRP A 299 22.10 1.09 0.37
CA TRP A 299 22.42 -0.07 -0.47
C TRP A 299 23.05 -1.21 0.33
N VAL A 300 23.82 -0.92 1.39
CA VAL A 300 24.38 -1.92 2.30
C VAL A 300 23.27 -2.62 3.07
N ASP A 301 22.31 -1.88 3.61
CA ASP A 301 21.13 -2.44 4.28
C ASP A 301 20.30 -3.33 3.35
N ARG A 302 20.13 -2.90 2.09
CA ARG A 302 19.46 -3.72 1.07
C ARG A 302 20.20 -4.99 0.77
N LEU A 303 21.53 -4.92 0.67
CA LEU A 303 22.37 -6.07 0.40
C LEU A 303 22.40 -7.05 1.58
N LYS A 304 22.43 -6.56 2.82
CA LYS A 304 22.34 -7.40 4.03
C LYS A 304 20.99 -8.09 4.13
N ARG A 305 19.90 -7.38 3.88
CA ARG A 305 18.54 -7.97 3.80
C ARG A 305 18.43 -8.99 2.68
N PHE A 306 18.99 -8.70 1.52
CA PHE A 306 19.07 -9.63 0.40
C PHE A 306 19.79 -10.94 0.79
N ALA A 307 20.98 -10.85 1.38
CA ALA A 307 21.76 -12.02 1.80
C ALA A 307 21.02 -12.84 2.89
N HIS A 308 20.34 -12.17 3.82
CA HIS A 308 19.55 -12.82 4.86
C HIS A 308 18.35 -13.59 4.27
N GLY A 309 17.62 -12.97 3.36
CA GLY A 309 16.44 -13.58 2.73
C GLY A 309 16.77 -14.61 1.64
N ALA A 310 17.93 -14.55 1.00
CA ALA A 310 18.24 -15.33 -0.18
C ALA A 310 18.18 -16.86 0.01
N ASP A 311 18.44 -17.35 1.22
CA ASP A 311 18.41 -18.79 1.54
C ASP A 311 16.99 -19.33 1.86
N LEU A 312 16.03 -18.46 2.09
CA LEU A 312 14.65 -18.86 2.37
C LEU A 312 13.98 -19.48 1.14
N PRO A 313 13.00 -20.38 1.30
CA PRO A 313 12.10 -20.81 0.23
C PRO A 313 11.43 -19.60 -0.44
N PHE A 314 10.98 -19.75 -1.68
CA PHE A 314 10.59 -18.61 -2.50
C PHE A 314 9.49 -17.73 -1.88
N PRO A 315 8.35 -18.22 -1.40
CA PRO A 315 7.33 -17.35 -0.82
C PRO A 315 7.84 -16.58 0.40
N GLN A 316 8.51 -17.27 1.34
CA GLN A 316 9.06 -16.67 2.56
C GLN A 316 10.16 -15.64 2.26
N ARG A 317 10.95 -15.87 1.21
CA ARG A 317 11.97 -14.91 0.75
C ARG A 317 11.35 -13.61 0.26
N TYR A 318 10.32 -13.68 -0.57
CA TYR A 318 9.63 -12.49 -1.03
C TYR A 318 9.02 -11.72 0.14
N GLN A 319 8.39 -12.42 1.06
CA GLN A 319 7.87 -11.85 2.30
C GLN A 319 8.95 -11.14 3.12
N SER A 320 10.16 -11.72 3.23
CA SER A 320 11.26 -11.10 3.99
C SER A 320 11.73 -9.76 3.40
N PHE A 321 11.49 -9.52 2.09
CA PHE A 321 11.79 -8.22 1.47
C PHE A 321 10.69 -7.17 1.72
N LEU A 322 9.49 -7.59 2.07
CA LEU A 322 8.38 -6.73 2.44
C LEU A 322 8.40 -6.39 3.94
N ALA A 323 8.90 -7.31 4.76
CA ALA A 323 8.81 -7.23 6.21
C ALA A 323 9.52 -6.00 6.79
N ALA A 324 8.79 -5.22 7.58
CA ALA A 324 9.34 -4.13 8.37
C ALA A 324 10.00 -4.66 9.65
N PHE A 325 9.38 -5.64 10.29
CA PHE A 325 9.92 -6.46 11.37
C PHE A 325 9.90 -7.92 10.94
N ASP A 326 10.98 -8.64 11.14
CA ASP A 326 10.98 -10.10 11.02
C ASP A 326 10.39 -10.77 12.27
N GLU A 327 10.19 -12.08 12.24
CA GLU A 327 9.55 -12.82 13.33
C GLU A 327 10.33 -12.70 14.65
N GLN A 328 11.67 -12.74 14.59
CA GLN A 328 12.52 -12.60 15.78
C GLN A 328 12.42 -11.18 16.37
N GLU A 329 12.44 -10.17 15.52
CA GLU A 329 12.31 -8.78 15.94
C GLU A 329 10.92 -8.49 16.56
N LYS A 330 9.85 -9.11 16.05
CA LYS A 330 8.51 -9.03 16.67
C LYS A 330 8.48 -9.66 18.06
N LEU A 331 9.14 -10.80 18.24
CA LEU A 331 9.26 -11.44 19.56
C LEU A 331 10.04 -10.56 20.56
N GLU A 332 11.01 -9.79 20.11
CA GLU A 332 11.73 -8.82 20.96
C GLU A 332 10.87 -7.58 21.26
N LEU A 333 10.07 -7.13 20.29
CA LEU A 333 9.25 -5.92 20.36
C LEU A 333 8.06 -6.07 21.31
N PHE A 334 7.36 -7.21 21.27
CA PHE A 334 6.11 -7.39 22.01
C PHE A 334 6.32 -7.65 23.51
N SER A 335 5.34 -7.23 24.32
CA SER A 335 5.26 -7.58 25.74
C SER A 335 5.15 -9.10 25.94
N GLU A 336 5.45 -9.57 27.14
CA GLU A 336 5.36 -11.00 27.45
C GLU A 336 3.94 -11.55 27.27
N ASP A 337 2.93 -10.78 27.64
CA ASP A 337 1.52 -11.16 27.49
C ASP A 337 1.12 -11.35 26.04
N VAL A 338 1.51 -10.42 25.16
CA VAL A 338 1.25 -10.51 23.72
C VAL A 338 1.98 -11.71 23.11
N ARG A 339 3.26 -11.93 23.45
CA ARG A 339 4.02 -13.09 23.00
C ARG A 339 3.37 -14.41 23.41
N ASN A 340 2.94 -14.51 24.67
CA ASN A 340 2.29 -15.72 25.19
C ASN A 340 0.92 -15.96 24.55
N ALA A 341 0.16 -14.92 24.24
CA ALA A 341 -1.09 -15.02 23.53
C ALA A 341 -0.89 -15.49 22.08
N LEU A 342 0.04 -14.90 21.34
CA LEU A 342 0.40 -15.32 19.98
C LEU A 342 0.91 -16.77 19.92
N ARG A 343 1.71 -17.22 20.91
CA ARG A 343 2.15 -18.62 21.00
C ARG A 343 0.99 -19.60 21.18
N ARG A 344 -0.05 -19.22 21.89
CA ARG A 344 -1.23 -20.06 22.11
C ARG A 344 -2.13 -20.17 20.90
N SER A 345 -2.22 -19.12 20.07
CA SER A 345 -3.00 -19.16 18.84
C SER A 345 -2.39 -20.08 17.77
N GLY A 346 -1.10 -20.39 17.89
CA GLY A 346 -0.39 -21.22 16.90
C GLY A 346 -0.11 -20.52 15.56
N ASN A 347 -0.63 -19.33 15.39
CA ASN A 347 -0.51 -18.52 14.17
C ASN A 347 0.52 -17.43 14.38
N TYR A 348 1.76 -17.70 14.02
CA TYR A 348 2.81 -16.69 13.98
C TYR A 348 2.91 -15.95 12.67
N SER A 349 2.14 -16.33 11.64
CA SER A 349 2.59 -16.01 10.32
C SER A 349 1.52 -15.42 9.44
N THR A 350 1.87 -14.35 8.89
CA THR A 350 1.70 -13.75 7.57
C THR A 350 1.67 -14.75 6.39
N GLN A 351 1.90 -16.06 6.64
CA GLN A 351 1.85 -17.11 5.62
C GLN A 351 0.48 -17.21 4.94
N ILE A 352 -0.59 -16.95 5.65
CA ILE A 352 -1.96 -17.14 5.15
C ILE A 352 -2.26 -16.23 3.93
N ALA A 353 -1.76 -15.00 3.93
CA ALA A 353 -1.99 -14.09 2.81
C ALA A 353 -1.26 -14.56 1.55
N MET A 354 -0.08 -15.15 1.69
CA MET A 354 0.74 -15.62 0.58
C MET A 354 0.37 -17.04 0.11
N GLU A 355 -0.22 -17.86 0.97
CA GLU A 355 -0.70 -19.20 0.62
C GLU A 355 -1.93 -19.21 -0.30
N ARG A 356 -2.65 -18.08 -0.36
CA ARG A 356 -3.78 -17.90 -1.29
C ARG A 356 -3.35 -17.81 -2.75
N VAL A 357 -2.11 -17.42 -2.98
CA VAL A 357 -1.55 -17.34 -4.33
C VAL A 357 -1.21 -18.75 -4.76
N GLY A 358 -1.87 -19.24 -5.78
CA GLY A 358 -1.68 -20.60 -6.30
C GLY A 358 -0.25 -20.89 -6.74
N PRO A 359 0.06 -22.12 -7.11
CA PRO A 359 1.37 -22.49 -7.63
C PRO A 359 1.58 -21.84 -9.00
N PHE A 360 2.60 -21.00 -9.12
CA PHE A 360 3.08 -20.44 -10.38
C PHE A 360 4.47 -20.98 -10.66
N GLU A 361 4.76 -21.30 -11.92
CA GLU A 361 6.10 -21.70 -12.34
C GLU A 361 7.06 -20.49 -12.42
N ASP A 362 6.54 -19.35 -12.83
CA ASP A 362 7.30 -18.09 -12.95
C ASP A 362 7.27 -17.30 -11.66
N PRO A 363 8.46 -17.05 -11.03
CA PRO A 363 8.55 -16.27 -9.80
C PRO A 363 8.02 -14.84 -9.92
N LEU A 364 8.14 -14.17 -11.07
CA LEU A 364 7.63 -12.82 -11.24
C LEU A 364 6.11 -12.82 -11.28
N GLU A 365 5.49 -13.75 -11.99
CA GLU A 365 4.03 -13.88 -11.99
C GLU A 365 3.49 -14.10 -10.60
N TRP A 366 4.08 -15.02 -9.84
CA TRP A 366 3.69 -15.26 -8.46
C TRP A 366 3.76 -13.96 -7.62
N MET A 367 4.85 -13.19 -7.72
CA MET A 367 5.02 -11.94 -6.97
C MET A 367 3.97 -10.89 -7.36
N LEU A 368 3.68 -10.74 -8.64
CA LEU A 368 2.67 -9.78 -9.12
C LEU A 368 1.27 -10.16 -8.62
N PHE A 369 0.93 -11.45 -8.67
CA PHE A 369 -0.36 -11.93 -8.16
C PHE A 369 -0.44 -11.80 -6.63
N ALA A 370 0.63 -12.12 -5.90
CA ALA A 370 0.68 -11.93 -4.47
C ALA A 370 0.47 -10.46 -4.08
N ASP A 371 1.12 -9.54 -4.77
CA ASP A 371 0.93 -8.11 -4.52
C ASP A 371 -0.47 -7.62 -4.90
N MET A 372 -1.06 -8.12 -5.98
CA MET A 372 -2.45 -7.80 -6.35
C MET A 372 -3.48 -8.34 -5.36
N ASP A 373 -3.22 -9.46 -4.69
CA ASP A 373 -4.14 -10.05 -3.70
C ASP A 373 -3.95 -9.47 -2.28
N THR A 374 -2.77 -8.91 -1.98
CA THR A 374 -2.43 -8.46 -0.62
C THR A 374 -2.03 -6.99 -0.55
N TYR A 375 -0.91 -6.61 -1.18
CA TYR A 375 -0.33 -5.27 -1.08
C TYR A 375 -1.20 -4.21 -1.75
N LEU A 376 -1.70 -4.49 -2.95
CA LEU A 376 -2.52 -3.54 -3.70
C LEU A 376 -3.81 -3.17 -2.93
N PRO A 377 -4.68 -4.11 -2.50
CA PRO A 377 -5.87 -3.75 -1.73
C PRO A 377 -5.56 -3.29 -0.31
N GLY A 378 -4.52 -3.85 0.34
CA GLY A 378 -4.21 -3.59 1.74
C GLY A 378 -3.44 -2.29 1.97
N ASP A 379 -2.60 -1.86 1.04
CA ASP A 379 -1.78 -0.64 1.13
C ASP A 379 -2.20 0.41 0.11
N GLU A 380 -1.92 0.20 -1.18
CA GLU A 380 -2.03 1.24 -2.21
C GLU A 380 -3.46 1.75 -2.43
N LEU A 381 -4.42 0.85 -2.56
CA LEU A 381 -5.82 1.22 -2.78
C LEU A 381 -6.46 1.77 -1.51
N ARG A 382 -6.19 1.15 -0.36
CA ARG A 382 -6.68 1.63 0.93
C ARG A 382 -6.19 3.05 1.21
N LYS A 383 -4.91 3.32 1.02
CA LYS A 383 -4.30 4.63 1.16
C LYS A 383 -4.92 5.65 0.20
N THR A 384 -5.01 5.29 -1.07
CA THR A 384 -5.56 6.16 -2.12
C THR A 384 -7.01 6.53 -1.82
N ASP A 385 -7.88 5.55 -1.53
CA ASP A 385 -9.31 5.80 -1.29
C ASP A 385 -9.54 6.53 0.04
N ARG A 386 -8.94 6.06 1.14
CA ARG A 386 -9.20 6.63 2.47
C ARG A 386 -8.79 8.10 2.57
N LEU A 387 -7.60 8.44 2.08
CA LEU A 387 -7.09 9.81 2.20
C LEU A 387 -7.79 10.77 1.23
N SER A 388 -8.10 10.33 0.02
CA SER A 388 -8.83 11.16 -0.92
C SER A 388 -10.29 11.38 -0.49
N MET A 389 -10.96 10.31 -0.04
CA MET A 389 -12.34 10.41 0.45
C MET A 389 -12.45 11.21 1.75
N TRP A 390 -11.42 11.23 2.59
CA TRP A 390 -11.35 12.13 3.74
C TRP A 390 -11.51 13.60 3.34
N HIS A 391 -10.99 13.95 2.16
CA HIS A 391 -11.15 15.27 1.55
C HIS A 391 -12.34 15.37 0.59
N SER A 392 -13.21 14.36 0.51
CA SER A 392 -14.34 14.31 -0.45
C SER A 392 -13.88 14.36 -1.91
N LEU A 393 -12.73 13.75 -2.22
CA LEU A 393 -12.17 13.61 -3.58
C LEU A 393 -12.26 12.15 -4.01
N GLU A 394 -12.96 11.83 -5.09
CA GLU A 394 -12.96 10.48 -5.66
C GLU A 394 -11.71 10.28 -6.52
N VAL A 395 -10.87 9.29 -6.18
CA VAL A 395 -9.74 8.92 -7.02
C VAL A 395 -10.08 7.68 -7.84
N ARG A 396 -9.90 7.78 -9.15
CA ARG A 396 -10.11 6.72 -10.13
C ARG A 396 -8.79 6.18 -10.64
N VAL A 397 -8.73 4.86 -10.89
CA VAL A 397 -7.49 4.12 -11.17
C VAL A 397 -7.60 3.31 -12.47
N PRO A 398 -7.45 3.94 -13.67
CA PRO A 398 -7.70 3.29 -14.94
C PRO A 398 -6.84 2.05 -15.22
N PHE A 399 -5.60 1.98 -14.70
CA PHE A 399 -4.77 0.77 -14.79
C PHE A 399 -5.45 -0.45 -14.16
N LEU A 400 -6.32 -0.22 -13.19
CA LEU A 400 -7.04 -1.26 -12.46
C LEU A 400 -8.44 -1.54 -13.01
N ASP A 401 -8.76 -1.03 -14.19
CA ASP A 401 -9.90 -1.55 -14.94
C ASP A 401 -9.69 -3.03 -15.22
N HIS A 402 -10.71 -3.87 -14.94
CA HIS A 402 -10.52 -5.32 -15.02
C HIS A 402 -10.11 -5.82 -16.42
N LYS A 403 -10.43 -5.10 -17.51
CA LYS A 403 -9.99 -5.45 -18.85
C LYS A 403 -8.49 -5.20 -19.04
N VAL A 404 -7.98 -4.11 -18.47
CA VAL A 404 -6.53 -3.87 -18.43
C VAL A 404 -5.83 -4.94 -17.59
N VAL A 405 -6.37 -5.27 -16.42
CA VAL A 405 -5.82 -6.28 -15.51
C VAL A 405 -5.84 -7.68 -16.13
N GLU A 406 -6.96 -8.09 -16.74
CA GLU A 406 -7.09 -9.37 -17.44
C GLU A 406 -6.10 -9.45 -18.62
N PHE A 407 -5.97 -8.38 -19.41
CA PHE A 407 -4.99 -8.33 -20.50
C PHE A 407 -3.54 -8.36 -19.98
N ALA A 408 -3.24 -7.59 -18.92
CA ALA A 408 -1.91 -7.60 -18.30
C ALA A 408 -1.51 -9.00 -17.77
N ALA A 409 -2.46 -9.81 -17.32
CA ALA A 409 -2.22 -11.19 -16.91
C ALA A 409 -1.85 -12.13 -18.07
N THR A 410 -2.16 -11.77 -19.32
CA THR A 410 -1.73 -12.54 -20.49
C THR A 410 -0.29 -12.24 -20.94
N ILE A 411 0.30 -11.13 -20.44
CA ILE A 411 1.62 -10.66 -20.86
C ILE A 411 2.71 -11.46 -20.16
N PRO A 412 3.62 -12.14 -20.89
CA PRO A 412 4.71 -12.90 -20.28
C PRO A 412 5.65 -12.05 -19.44
N SER A 413 6.19 -12.62 -18.38
CA SER A 413 7.14 -11.96 -17.45
C SER A 413 8.34 -11.31 -18.16
N LYS A 414 8.85 -11.92 -19.25
CA LYS A 414 9.97 -11.36 -20.04
C LYS A 414 9.65 -9.99 -20.65
N TYR A 415 8.37 -9.68 -20.87
CA TYR A 415 7.90 -8.39 -21.38
C TYR A 415 7.49 -7.41 -20.28
N LYS A 416 7.34 -7.87 -19.04
CA LYS A 416 7.13 -7.01 -17.87
C LYS A 416 8.46 -6.50 -17.32
N ILE A 417 9.45 -7.39 -17.12
CA ILE A 417 10.82 -7.04 -16.74
C ILE A 417 11.79 -7.65 -17.74
N ASN A 418 12.51 -6.80 -18.46
CA ASN A 418 13.53 -7.23 -19.43
C ASN A 418 14.90 -6.66 -19.04
N GLY A 419 15.77 -7.51 -18.51
CA GLY A 419 17.09 -7.13 -18.01
C GLY A 419 17.00 -6.08 -16.91
N MET A 420 17.44 -4.86 -17.21
CA MET A 420 17.38 -3.72 -16.29
C MET A 420 16.10 -2.88 -16.43
N THR A 421 15.33 -3.09 -17.49
CA THR A 421 14.13 -2.32 -17.79
C THR A 421 12.92 -2.93 -17.11
N LYS A 422 12.30 -2.17 -16.23
CA LYS A 422 11.02 -2.46 -15.57
C LYS A 422 9.87 -1.92 -16.43
N LYS A 423 8.65 -2.50 -16.28
CA LYS A 423 7.47 -2.10 -17.05
C LYS A 423 7.73 -2.08 -18.56
N TYR A 424 8.54 -3.03 -19.06
CA TYR A 424 9.06 -2.99 -20.42
C TYR A 424 7.96 -2.87 -21.49
N VAL A 425 6.88 -3.65 -21.39
CA VAL A 425 5.73 -3.56 -22.30
C VAL A 425 5.03 -2.20 -22.20
N LEU A 426 4.92 -1.62 -21.00
CA LEU A 426 4.31 -0.30 -20.82
C LEU A 426 5.20 0.80 -21.43
N VAL A 427 6.53 0.70 -21.25
CA VAL A 427 7.49 1.60 -21.93
C VAL A 427 7.28 1.55 -23.44
N LYS A 428 7.18 0.34 -23.99
CA LYS A 428 6.93 0.12 -25.44
C LYS A 428 5.58 0.69 -25.90
N ALA A 429 4.52 0.46 -25.15
CA ALA A 429 3.20 0.98 -25.48
C ALA A 429 3.12 2.53 -25.48
N LEU A 430 4.01 3.18 -24.74
CA LEU A 430 4.03 4.63 -24.58
C LEU A 430 5.13 5.33 -25.42
N GLU A 431 5.91 4.58 -26.22
CA GLU A 431 6.83 5.15 -27.21
C GLU A 431 6.06 6.05 -28.20
N GLY A 432 6.56 7.24 -28.44
CA GLY A 432 5.87 8.26 -29.23
C GLY A 432 4.79 9.06 -28.51
N LEU A 433 4.31 8.60 -27.36
CA LEU A 433 3.42 9.37 -26.49
C LEU A 433 4.20 10.14 -25.44
N LEU A 434 5.10 9.49 -24.73
CA LEU A 434 5.89 10.12 -23.67
C LEU A 434 7.32 10.42 -24.13
N PRO A 435 7.93 11.51 -23.61
CA PRO A 435 9.32 11.84 -23.90
C PRO A 435 10.27 10.77 -23.36
N GLN A 436 11.42 10.58 -24.04
CA GLN A 436 12.39 9.54 -23.70
C GLN A 436 12.95 9.69 -22.27
N ASN A 437 13.12 10.89 -21.77
CA ASN A 437 13.57 11.14 -20.39
C ASN A 437 12.56 10.69 -19.33
N ILE A 438 11.28 10.62 -19.64
CA ILE A 438 10.23 10.05 -18.79
C ILE A 438 10.22 8.52 -18.88
N LEU A 439 10.29 7.97 -20.12
CA LEU A 439 10.32 6.52 -20.37
C LEU A 439 11.52 5.84 -19.72
N SER A 440 12.70 6.50 -19.71
CA SER A 440 13.94 5.98 -19.11
C SER A 440 14.13 6.35 -17.64
N ARG A 441 13.22 7.12 -17.03
CA ARG A 441 13.33 7.58 -15.66
C ARG A 441 13.27 6.41 -14.67
N ARG A 442 14.19 6.41 -13.70
CA ARG A 442 14.09 5.47 -12.57
C ARG A 442 12.88 5.82 -11.72
N LYS A 443 12.07 4.81 -11.39
CA LYS A 443 10.97 4.98 -10.45
C LYS A 443 11.49 5.51 -9.11
N GLN A 444 10.84 6.53 -8.62
CA GLN A 444 10.95 6.99 -7.25
C GLN A 444 9.61 6.77 -6.55
N GLY A 445 9.67 6.30 -5.29
CA GLY A 445 8.48 6.22 -4.46
C GLY A 445 8.06 7.63 -4.03
N PHE A 446 6.79 7.80 -3.74
CA PHE A 446 6.23 9.01 -3.14
C PHE A 446 6.62 9.03 -1.65
N SER A 447 7.92 9.25 -1.38
CA SER A 447 8.55 9.11 -0.07
C SER A 447 8.88 10.46 0.55
N ILE A 448 8.81 10.51 1.87
CA ILE A 448 9.23 11.65 2.70
C ILE A 448 10.60 11.34 3.35
N PRO A 449 11.35 12.35 3.81
CA PRO A 449 12.62 12.12 4.53
C PRO A 449 12.37 11.71 5.99
N LEU A 450 11.63 10.62 6.17
CA LEU A 450 11.12 10.16 7.47
C LEU A 450 12.24 10.05 8.52
N SER A 451 13.40 9.52 8.12
CA SER A 451 14.55 9.38 9.02
C SER A 451 15.02 10.72 9.60
N ALA A 452 15.11 11.73 8.73
CA ALA A 452 15.49 13.08 9.17
C ALA A 452 14.39 13.71 10.04
N TRP A 453 13.15 13.50 9.70
CA TRP A 453 12.02 14.05 10.46
C TRP A 453 11.90 13.45 11.86
N LEU A 454 12.06 12.15 12.02
CA LEU A 454 12.02 11.50 13.34
C LEU A 454 13.20 11.91 14.25
N ARG A 455 14.34 12.32 13.66
CA ARG A 455 15.49 12.85 14.43
C ARG A 455 15.41 14.35 14.69
N GLY A 456 14.67 15.08 13.86
CA GLY A 456 14.52 16.53 13.92
C GLY A 456 13.11 16.95 14.30
N PRO A 457 12.29 17.35 13.32
CA PRO A 457 10.97 17.94 13.55
C PRO A 457 10.03 17.10 14.41
N LEU A 458 9.99 15.78 14.23
CA LEU A 458 9.11 14.87 14.96
C LEU A 458 9.78 14.26 16.20
N ARG A 459 10.97 14.73 16.59
CA ARG A 459 11.72 14.16 17.73
C ARG A 459 10.95 14.23 19.04
N GLU A 460 10.29 15.36 19.31
CA GLU A 460 9.52 15.53 20.54
C GLU A 460 8.29 14.62 20.55
N MET A 461 7.59 14.51 19.43
CA MET A 461 6.47 13.57 19.28
C MET A 461 6.93 12.11 19.54
N VAL A 462 8.06 11.69 18.98
CA VAL A 462 8.64 10.36 19.24
C VAL A 462 8.94 10.19 20.72
N ARG A 463 9.60 11.17 21.36
CA ARG A 463 9.94 11.12 22.79
C ARG A 463 8.71 11.00 23.69
N ASP A 464 7.66 11.76 23.41
CA ASP A 464 6.49 11.84 24.28
C ASP A 464 5.59 10.60 24.10
N HIS A 465 5.30 10.22 22.85
CA HIS A 465 4.42 9.07 22.57
C HIS A 465 5.12 7.71 22.74
N LEU A 466 6.43 7.62 22.55
CA LEU A 466 7.20 6.39 22.79
C LEU A 466 7.93 6.39 24.14
N SER A 467 7.50 7.24 25.09
CA SER A 467 8.00 7.22 26.46
C SER A 467 7.62 5.93 27.19
N PRO A 468 8.41 5.49 28.19
CA PRO A 468 8.07 4.31 29.01
C PRO A 468 6.66 4.37 29.61
N ALA A 469 6.21 5.54 30.02
CA ALA A 469 4.87 5.73 30.59
C ALA A 469 3.78 5.48 29.53
N SER A 470 3.93 6.05 28.33
CA SER A 470 2.99 5.86 27.23
C SER A 470 2.96 4.39 26.78
N LEU A 471 4.11 3.75 26.59
CA LEU A 471 4.21 2.36 26.17
C LEU A 471 3.60 1.38 27.17
N LYS A 472 3.80 1.61 28.47
CA LYS A 472 3.16 0.83 29.55
C LYS A 472 1.65 0.98 29.53
N LYS A 473 1.12 2.18 29.25
CA LYS A 473 -0.32 2.42 29.13
C LYS A 473 -0.94 1.67 27.96
N VAL A 474 -0.21 1.56 26.83
CA VAL A 474 -0.62 0.76 25.68
C VAL A 474 -0.57 -0.75 25.98
N GLY A 475 0.42 -1.23 26.74
CA GLY A 475 0.53 -2.61 27.22
C GLY A 475 1.00 -3.64 26.19
N LEU A 476 1.23 -3.25 24.95
CA LEU A 476 1.55 -4.17 23.84
C LEU A 476 3.06 -4.41 23.65
N PHE A 477 3.91 -3.54 24.20
CA PHE A 477 5.32 -3.49 23.88
C PHE A 477 6.25 -3.87 25.02
N ASN A 478 7.40 -4.44 24.68
CA ASN A 478 8.58 -4.44 25.54
C ASN A 478 9.21 -3.05 25.52
N VAL A 479 9.07 -2.34 26.64
CA VAL A 479 9.51 -0.95 26.77
C VAL A 479 11.00 -0.80 26.43
N HIS A 480 11.86 -1.69 26.95
CA HIS A 480 13.31 -1.63 26.72
C HIS A 480 13.69 -1.83 25.23
N ALA A 481 12.94 -2.68 24.51
CA ALA A 481 13.16 -2.87 23.09
C ALA A 481 12.86 -1.59 22.29
N VAL A 482 11.75 -0.90 22.64
CA VAL A 482 11.40 0.36 21.97
C VAL A 482 12.39 1.47 22.32
N GLU A 483 12.79 1.60 23.59
CA GLU A 483 13.82 2.57 24.02
C GLU A 483 15.15 2.37 23.28
N LYS A 484 15.54 1.11 23.06
CA LYS A 484 16.73 0.77 22.26
C LYS A 484 16.60 1.28 20.83
N LEU A 485 15.46 1.05 20.16
CA LEU A 485 15.23 1.54 18.78
C LEU A 485 15.28 3.07 18.71
N VAL A 486 14.65 3.76 19.66
CA VAL A 486 14.66 5.24 19.73
C VAL A 486 16.09 5.77 19.90
N ARG A 487 16.85 5.20 20.83
CA ARG A 487 18.24 5.61 21.09
C ARG A 487 19.12 5.35 19.88
N GLU A 488 19.12 4.11 19.32
CA GLU A 488 19.99 3.75 18.17
C GLU A 488 19.69 4.63 16.95
N HIS A 489 18.41 4.98 16.73
CA HIS A 489 18.01 5.87 15.65
C HIS A 489 18.48 7.31 15.91
N GLY A 490 18.23 7.83 17.11
CA GLY A 490 18.61 9.19 17.52
C GLY A 490 20.10 9.44 17.47
N ASP A 491 20.90 8.47 17.94
CA ASP A 491 22.36 8.53 18.00
C ASP A 491 23.03 8.16 16.66
N HIS A 492 22.26 7.98 15.58
CA HIS A 492 22.76 7.57 14.27
C HIS A 492 23.52 6.22 14.24
N ILE A 493 23.30 5.34 15.20
CA ILE A 493 23.90 4.00 15.25
C ILE A 493 23.29 3.11 14.17
N ARG A 494 21.93 3.15 14.07
CA ARG A 494 21.15 2.42 13.06
C ARG A 494 19.97 3.26 12.59
N ASN A 495 19.54 3.03 11.34
CA ASN A 495 18.31 3.64 10.83
C ASN A 495 17.10 2.75 11.14
N HIS A 496 16.26 3.17 12.06
CA HIS A 496 15.02 2.50 12.45
C HIS A 496 13.76 3.28 12.04
N GLU A 497 13.85 4.12 11.01
CA GLU A 497 12.75 5.02 10.60
C GLU A 497 11.41 4.30 10.44
N THR A 498 11.37 3.19 9.67
CA THR A 498 10.15 2.43 9.44
C THR A 498 9.62 1.82 10.73
N LYS A 499 10.50 1.26 11.56
CA LYS A 499 10.12 0.60 12.81
C LYS A 499 9.51 1.58 13.81
N LEU A 500 10.16 2.73 14.01
CA LEU A 500 9.66 3.79 14.88
C LEU A 500 8.36 4.39 14.38
N TRP A 501 8.23 4.55 13.06
CA TRP A 501 7.00 5.05 12.46
C TRP A 501 5.81 4.13 12.68
N LEU A 502 6.01 2.81 12.55
CA LEU A 502 4.98 1.80 12.85
C LEU A 502 4.54 1.85 14.31
N ILE A 503 5.50 1.88 15.24
CA ILE A 503 5.19 1.94 16.67
C ILE A 503 4.45 3.24 17.00
N LEU A 504 4.91 4.38 16.47
CA LEU A 504 4.29 5.69 16.69
C LEU A 504 2.84 5.70 16.18
N ASN A 505 2.58 5.23 14.94
CA ASN A 505 1.23 5.17 14.40
C ASN A 505 0.31 4.28 15.23
N LEU A 506 0.79 3.12 15.69
CA LEU A 506 0.01 2.25 16.56
C LEU A 506 -0.32 2.91 17.90
N VAL A 507 0.65 3.59 18.53
CA VAL A 507 0.43 4.28 19.81
C VAL A 507 -0.57 5.42 19.67
N LEU A 508 -0.47 6.20 18.59
CA LEU A 508 -1.41 7.28 18.31
C LEU A 508 -2.82 6.74 18.01
N TRP A 509 -2.93 5.69 17.17
CA TRP A 509 -4.19 5.01 16.91
C TRP A 509 -4.81 4.45 18.20
N HIS A 510 -4.02 3.77 19.04
CA HIS A 510 -4.47 3.22 20.31
C HIS A 510 -5.03 4.32 21.23
N GLY A 511 -4.38 5.48 21.28
CA GLY A 511 -4.86 6.63 22.03
C GLY A 511 -6.22 7.15 21.54
N LEU A 512 -6.45 7.15 20.24
CA LEU A 512 -7.70 7.65 19.64
C LEU A 512 -8.86 6.66 19.75
N TYR A 513 -8.60 5.36 19.61
CA TYR A 513 -9.67 4.37 19.45
C TYR A 513 -9.86 3.42 20.61
N MET A 514 -8.79 3.11 21.37
CA MET A 514 -8.85 2.11 22.44
C MET A 514 -9.05 2.73 23.82
N GLN A 515 -8.73 4.02 24.01
CA GLN A 515 -8.87 4.72 25.31
C GLN A 515 -10.21 5.45 25.46
N GLN A 516 -11.04 5.52 24.44
CA GLN A 516 -12.39 6.08 24.59
C GLN A 516 -13.26 5.05 25.33
N SER A 517 -13.45 5.24 26.63
CA SER A 517 -14.53 4.62 27.39
C SER A 517 -15.86 4.86 26.66
N THR A 518 -16.72 3.85 26.64
CA THR A 518 -18.08 3.84 26.11
C THR A 518 -18.78 5.20 26.34
N PRO A 519 -19.40 5.82 25.31
CA PRO A 519 -20.23 7.00 25.53
C PRO A 519 -21.46 6.57 26.33
N GLY A 520 -21.44 6.79 27.65
CA GLY A 520 -22.54 6.36 28.52
C GLY A 520 -22.47 6.79 29.97
N GLN A 521 -21.40 7.49 30.42
CA GLN A 521 -21.32 8.00 31.78
C GLN A 521 -20.81 9.44 31.80
N GLY A 522 -21.69 10.38 31.47
CA GLY A 522 -21.33 11.80 31.59
C GLY A 522 -22.34 12.75 30.96
N ALA A 523 -23.60 12.60 31.33
CA ALA A 523 -24.59 13.68 31.24
C ALA A 523 -25.74 13.33 32.18
N SER A 524 -25.57 13.64 33.45
CA SER A 524 -26.64 13.84 34.41
C SER A 524 -26.78 15.32 34.69
#